data_0da415b513ef84b6fda1cd04bfd87319
#
_entry.id   0da415b513ef84b6fda1cd04bfd87319
#
_cell.length_a   1.000
_cell.length_b   1.000
_cell.length_c   1.000
_cell.angle_alpha   90.00
_cell.angle_beta   90.00
_cell.angle_gamma   90.00
#
_symmetry.space_group_name_H-M   'P 1'
#
loop_
_entity.id
_entity.type
_entity.pdbx_description
1 polymer ?
#
loop_
_entity_poly.entity_id
_entity_poly.type
_entity_poly.pdbx_seq_one_letter_code
_entity_poly.pdbx_strand_id
1 'polypeptide(L)'
;YQLPDGIHTITGVDESGNTYSYKLAVRKTPSEWFFLAYDMTQALKGEIQLKRTLILSVLVFSGFSLLIGWWSASKVMRPVSDLAARLRAYRGGTSQPKPLAAHFPDDEVGQLAEALDDYSARLTEVVQRDREFNADVSHELRTPLAVIRGATELLLTKPNLDEKVLQRLQRIQRAEQQCSDLIGSLLLLSRNERGQGSSNVAKVAEQLIDSHRAQLGGKPLELVLEGVRDLVIDAPESALSVALGNLIGNAVKYTQDGQVRVRVLGDAVEVIDSGPGLSEEDAAKLFQRGYRGTHAGHSQGGGIGLSIVSRLCDLYGWRVSVRPGQERGVIATLAFHR
;
A
#
# COMPACT_ATOMS: atom_id res chain seq x y z
N TYR A 1 -19.67 88.58 -8.16
CA TYR A 1 -19.34 87.22 -8.68
C TYR A 1 -19.36 87.27 -10.21
N GLN A 2 -18.18 87.30 -10.82
CA GLN A 2 -18.08 87.26 -12.32
C GLN A 2 -18.01 85.82 -12.72
N LEU A 3 -19.15 85.15 -12.91
CA LEU A 3 -19.20 83.85 -13.53
C LEU A 3 -18.91 83.94 -15.02
N PRO A 4 -17.99 83.22 -15.61
CA PRO A 4 -17.74 83.19 -17.04
C PRO A 4 -18.93 82.62 -17.81
N ASP A 5 -18.94 82.80 -19.13
CA ASP A 5 -19.93 82.15 -20.00
C ASP A 5 -19.80 80.65 -19.90
N GLY A 6 -20.92 79.92 -19.72
CA GLY A 6 -20.95 78.45 -19.60
C GLY A 6 -21.99 77.94 -18.61
N ILE A 7 -21.94 76.67 -18.34
CA ILE A 7 -22.85 76.02 -17.39
C ILE A 7 -22.09 75.79 -16.07
N HIS A 8 -22.59 76.35 -15.00
CA HIS A 8 -22.04 76.28 -13.66
C HIS A 8 -22.99 75.50 -12.79
N THR A 9 -22.40 74.56 -11.92
CA THR A 9 -23.19 73.90 -10.92
C THR A 9 -23.00 74.64 -9.58
N ILE A 10 -24.07 75.07 -9.01
CA ILE A 10 -24.11 75.77 -7.73
C ILE A 10 -24.79 74.85 -6.72
N THR A 11 -24.06 74.43 -5.70
CA THR A 11 -24.57 73.63 -4.59
C THR A 11 -24.46 74.44 -3.32
N GLY A 12 -25.45 74.33 -2.46
CA GLY A 12 -25.47 75.04 -1.17
C GLY A 12 -26.41 74.31 -0.21
N VAL A 13 -26.45 74.82 1.03
CA VAL A 13 -27.37 74.37 2.07
C VAL A 13 -28.26 75.57 2.39
N ASP A 14 -29.56 75.39 2.45
CA ASP A 14 -30.49 76.44 2.84
C ASP A 14 -30.49 76.69 4.36
N GLU A 15 -31.14 77.69 4.85
CA GLU A 15 -31.26 78.00 6.31
C GLU A 15 -31.96 76.86 7.08
N SER A 16 -32.67 75.99 6.44
CA SER A 16 -33.35 74.86 6.98
C SER A 16 -32.48 73.55 6.96
N GLY A 17 -31.22 73.64 6.52
CA GLY A 17 -30.29 72.51 6.41
C GLY A 17 -30.51 71.62 5.19
N ASN A 18 -31.35 71.97 4.24
CA ASN A 18 -31.57 71.20 3.00
C ASN A 18 -30.53 71.53 1.94
N THR A 19 -29.98 70.56 1.31
CA THR A 19 -29.06 70.73 0.18
C THR A 19 -29.84 71.06 -1.08
N TYR A 20 -29.43 72.16 -1.75
CA TYR A 20 -29.95 72.48 -3.07
C TYR A 20 -28.86 72.43 -4.14
N SER A 21 -29.23 72.18 -5.34
CA SER A 21 -28.32 72.17 -6.50
C SER A 21 -28.99 72.71 -7.72
N TYR A 22 -28.39 73.79 -8.28
CA TYR A 22 -28.84 74.44 -9.49
C TYR A 22 -27.76 74.31 -10.55
N LYS A 23 -28.16 74.08 -11.81
CA LYS A 23 -27.33 74.34 -12.97
C LYS A 23 -27.67 75.73 -13.51
N LEU A 24 -26.70 76.65 -13.43
CA LEU A 24 -26.82 77.99 -13.92
C LEU A 24 -26.08 78.12 -15.26
N ALA A 25 -26.81 78.27 -16.35
CA ALA A 25 -26.23 78.67 -17.64
C ALA A 25 -26.14 80.17 -17.73
N VAL A 26 -24.94 80.66 -17.97
CA VAL A 26 -24.62 82.08 -18.10
C VAL A 26 -24.19 82.33 -19.54
N ARG A 27 -24.84 83.33 -20.18
CA ARG A 27 -24.42 83.81 -21.48
C ARG A 27 -24.40 85.35 -21.47
N LYS A 28 -23.29 85.93 -21.79
CA LYS A 28 -23.07 87.37 -21.80
C LYS A 28 -22.99 87.88 -23.25
N THR A 29 -23.74 88.89 -23.56
CA THR A 29 -23.63 89.69 -24.81
C THR A 29 -23.16 91.07 -24.46
N PRO A 30 -22.68 91.88 -25.40
CA PRO A 30 -22.18 93.22 -25.11
C PRO A 30 -23.22 94.17 -24.47
N SER A 31 -24.52 93.84 -24.63
CA SER A 31 -25.63 94.68 -24.15
C SER A 31 -26.43 94.02 -23.02
N GLU A 32 -26.39 92.67 -22.87
CA GLU A 32 -27.30 92.00 -21.96
C GLU A 32 -26.65 90.71 -21.44
N TRP A 33 -27.05 90.31 -20.25
CA TRP A 33 -26.60 89.03 -19.60
C TRP A 33 -27.84 88.18 -19.41
N PHE A 34 -27.73 86.89 -19.85
CA PHE A 34 -28.78 85.91 -19.72
C PHE A 34 -28.37 84.86 -18.69
N PHE A 35 -29.28 84.57 -17.76
CA PHE A 35 -29.12 83.57 -16.74
C PHE A 35 -30.29 82.58 -16.81
N LEU A 36 -30.03 81.32 -17.02
CA LEU A 36 -31.02 80.27 -16.93
C LEU A 36 -30.66 79.34 -15.78
N ALA A 37 -31.46 79.34 -14.72
CA ALA A 37 -31.29 78.49 -13.59
C ALA A 37 -32.22 77.26 -13.69
N TYR A 38 -31.67 76.10 -13.63
CA TYR A 38 -32.39 74.81 -13.60
C TYR A 38 -32.21 74.16 -12.27
N ASP A 39 -33.30 73.84 -11.56
CA ASP A 39 -33.26 73.13 -10.25
C ASP A 39 -32.99 71.65 -10.44
N MET A 40 -31.85 71.18 -9.97
CA MET A 40 -31.41 69.79 -10.00
C MET A 40 -31.62 69.10 -8.66
N THR A 41 -32.19 69.80 -7.67
CA THR A 41 -32.27 69.27 -6.25
C THR A 41 -33.00 67.93 -6.14
N GLN A 42 -34.11 67.80 -6.85
CA GLN A 42 -34.92 66.59 -6.90
C GLN A 42 -34.14 65.42 -7.60
N ALA A 43 -33.50 65.73 -8.72
CA ALA A 43 -32.72 64.75 -9.50
C ALA A 43 -31.54 64.21 -8.69
N LEU A 44 -30.81 65.10 -8.01
CA LEU A 44 -29.70 64.70 -7.12
C LEU A 44 -30.15 63.87 -5.90
N LYS A 45 -31.25 64.25 -5.28
CA LYS A 45 -31.85 63.45 -4.20
C LYS A 45 -32.21 62.03 -4.69
N GLY A 46 -32.83 61.94 -5.86
CA GLY A 46 -33.19 60.69 -6.53
C GLY A 46 -31.94 59.82 -6.83
N GLU A 47 -30.85 60.42 -7.35
CA GLU A 47 -29.59 59.73 -7.60
C GLU A 47 -28.93 59.21 -6.36
N ILE A 48 -28.88 59.99 -5.28
CA ILE A 48 -28.35 59.59 -3.99
C ILE A 48 -29.17 58.41 -3.39
N GLN A 49 -30.50 58.56 -3.46
CA GLN A 49 -31.40 57.52 -2.97
C GLN A 49 -31.22 56.21 -3.77
N LEU A 50 -31.12 56.27 -5.11
CA LEU A 50 -30.87 55.14 -5.98
C LEU A 50 -29.52 54.47 -5.64
N LYS A 51 -28.44 55.23 -5.51
CA LYS A 51 -27.11 54.73 -5.13
C LYS A 51 -27.16 54.03 -3.76
N ARG A 52 -27.82 54.64 -2.77
CA ARG A 52 -27.99 54.06 -1.44
C ARG A 52 -28.77 52.73 -1.47
N THR A 53 -29.86 52.68 -2.26
CA THR A 53 -30.66 51.46 -2.42
C THR A 53 -29.89 50.35 -3.12
N LEU A 54 -29.13 50.70 -4.17
CA LEU A 54 -28.25 49.74 -4.86
C LEU A 54 -27.17 49.18 -3.94
N ILE A 55 -26.48 50.03 -3.18
CA ILE A 55 -25.45 49.60 -2.24
C ILE A 55 -26.05 48.66 -1.16
N LEU A 56 -27.20 49.03 -0.62
CA LEU A 56 -27.91 48.24 0.37
C LEU A 56 -28.29 46.86 -0.17
N SER A 57 -28.87 46.83 -1.40
CA SER A 57 -29.22 45.55 -2.02
C SER A 57 -28.01 44.66 -2.31
N VAL A 58 -26.89 45.21 -2.78
CA VAL A 58 -25.65 44.45 -2.98
C VAL A 58 -25.14 43.87 -1.65
N LEU A 59 -25.15 44.65 -0.57
CA LEU A 59 -24.74 44.18 0.75
C LEU A 59 -25.64 43.04 1.25
N VAL A 60 -26.96 43.18 1.11
CA VAL A 60 -27.93 42.14 1.52
C VAL A 60 -27.73 40.84 0.73
N PHE A 61 -27.63 40.91 -0.60
CA PHE A 61 -27.43 39.74 -1.43
C PHE A 61 -26.06 39.09 -1.20
N SER A 62 -25.01 39.89 -0.98
CA SER A 62 -23.69 39.38 -0.64
C SER A 62 -23.71 38.67 0.72
N GLY A 63 -24.34 39.23 1.73
CA GLY A 63 -24.51 38.59 3.03
C GLY A 63 -25.28 37.27 2.94
N PHE A 64 -26.35 37.23 2.15
CA PHE A 64 -27.14 36.03 1.95
C PHE A 64 -26.35 34.93 1.22
N SER A 65 -25.57 35.31 0.21
CA SER A 65 -24.68 34.39 -0.49
C SER A 65 -23.62 33.78 0.41
N LEU A 66 -23.01 34.60 1.28
CA LEU A 66 -22.04 34.09 2.27
C LEU A 66 -22.68 33.12 3.28
N LEU A 67 -23.89 33.43 3.74
CA LEU A 67 -24.63 32.53 4.65
C LEU A 67 -24.96 31.20 4.00
N ILE A 68 -25.43 31.19 2.76
CA ILE A 68 -25.69 29.95 2.02
C ILE A 68 -24.41 29.14 1.81
N GLY A 69 -23.33 29.83 1.41
CA GLY A 69 -22.01 29.18 1.24
C GLY A 69 -21.49 28.55 2.52
N TRP A 70 -21.57 29.26 3.64
CA TRP A 70 -21.16 28.75 4.95
C TRP A 70 -22.04 27.58 5.42
N TRP A 71 -23.36 27.69 5.23
CA TRP A 71 -24.31 26.62 5.59
C TRP A 71 -24.09 25.36 4.74
N SER A 72 -23.91 25.49 3.44
CA SER A 72 -23.62 24.41 2.52
C SER A 72 -22.29 23.72 2.86
N ALA A 73 -21.24 24.51 3.11
CA ALA A 73 -19.94 23.97 3.50
C ALA A 73 -20.00 23.19 4.82
N SER A 74 -20.78 23.65 5.79
CA SER A 74 -20.91 22.96 7.09
C SER A 74 -21.75 21.70 7.02
N LYS A 75 -22.78 21.66 6.19
CA LYS A 75 -23.67 20.48 6.09
C LYS A 75 -23.19 19.39 5.15
N VAL A 76 -22.44 19.74 4.11
CA VAL A 76 -22.02 18.76 3.07
C VAL A 76 -20.53 18.45 3.15
N MET A 77 -19.69 19.48 3.17
CA MET A 77 -18.23 19.27 3.06
C MET A 77 -17.59 18.71 4.34
N ARG A 78 -18.03 19.12 5.52
CA ARG A 78 -17.48 18.62 6.79
C ARG A 78 -17.72 17.13 7.00
N PRO A 79 -18.94 16.59 6.86
CA PRO A 79 -19.21 15.17 6.99
C PRO A 79 -18.42 14.31 6.00
N VAL A 80 -18.30 14.74 4.73
CA VAL A 80 -17.51 14.04 3.72
C VAL A 80 -16.02 14.01 4.09
N SER A 81 -15.48 15.14 4.58
CA SER A 81 -14.09 15.20 5.04
C SER A 81 -13.85 14.31 6.26
N ASP A 82 -14.79 14.24 7.20
CA ASP A 82 -14.71 13.38 8.40
C ASP A 82 -14.80 11.89 7.99
N LEU A 83 -15.68 11.53 7.07
CA LEU A 83 -15.75 10.17 6.51
C LEU A 83 -14.42 9.77 5.86
N ALA A 84 -13.83 10.65 5.05
CA ALA A 84 -12.55 10.40 4.41
C ALA A 84 -11.39 10.29 5.42
N ALA A 85 -11.40 11.05 6.51
CA ALA A 85 -10.41 10.97 7.57
C ALA A 85 -10.54 9.66 8.36
N ARG A 86 -11.76 9.25 8.70
CA ARG A 86 -12.05 7.97 9.37
C ARG A 86 -11.62 6.79 8.50
N LEU A 87 -11.96 6.79 7.21
CA LEU A 87 -11.55 5.74 6.27
C LEU A 87 -10.01 5.62 6.20
N ARG A 88 -9.29 6.74 6.24
CA ARG A 88 -7.81 6.72 6.29
C ARG A 88 -7.27 6.16 7.60
N ALA A 89 -7.91 6.46 8.72
CA ALA A 89 -7.54 5.94 10.02
C ALA A 89 -7.75 4.41 10.14
N TYR A 90 -8.73 3.86 9.41
CA TYR A 90 -8.99 2.42 9.34
C TYR A 90 -7.86 1.59 8.69
N ARG A 91 -6.93 2.20 8.00
CA ARG A 91 -5.84 1.54 7.28
C ARG A 91 -4.84 0.77 8.16
N GLY A 92 -4.93 0.81 9.47
CA GLY A 92 -3.89 0.30 10.38
C GLY A 92 -4.33 -0.57 11.56
N GLY A 93 -5.61 -0.92 11.74
CA GLY A 93 -6.04 -1.58 12.98
C GLY A 93 -6.76 -2.91 12.80
N THR A 94 -6.32 -3.93 13.54
CA THR A 94 -6.93 -5.26 13.68
C THR A 94 -8.16 -5.29 14.59
N SER A 95 -8.62 -4.17 15.12
CA SER A 95 -9.84 -4.08 15.93
C SER A 95 -11.07 -3.97 15.03
N GLN A 96 -12.12 -4.75 15.34
CA GLN A 96 -13.42 -4.61 14.65
C GLN A 96 -13.87 -3.15 14.72
N PRO A 97 -13.95 -2.47 13.58
CA PRO A 97 -14.30 -1.07 13.57
C PRO A 97 -15.76 -0.92 13.94
N LYS A 98 -16.07 0.08 14.77
CA LYS A 98 -17.47 0.51 14.96
C LYS A 98 -18.01 0.93 13.59
N PRO A 99 -19.27 0.57 13.25
CA PRO A 99 -19.86 0.95 11.97
C PRO A 99 -19.70 2.45 11.70
N LEU A 100 -19.24 2.80 10.52
CA LEU A 100 -19.08 4.21 10.10
C LEU A 100 -20.40 4.94 10.13
N ALA A 101 -21.47 4.27 9.65
CA ALA A 101 -22.84 4.81 9.59
C ALA A 101 -23.32 5.33 10.94
N ALA A 102 -22.94 4.70 12.06
CA ALA A 102 -23.34 5.13 13.40
C ALA A 102 -22.85 6.55 13.79
N HIS A 103 -21.94 7.15 13.01
CA HIS A 103 -21.36 8.47 13.28
C HIS A 103 -21.92 9.57 12.38
N PHE A 104 -22.79 9.22 11.43
CA PHE A 104 -23.34 10.16 10.45
C PHE A 104 -24.87 10.23 10.56
N PRO A 105 -25.47 11.38 10.24
CA PRO A 105 -26.92 11.50 10.18
C PRO A 105 -27.50 10.65 9.03
N ASP A 106 -28.82 10.41 9.08
CA ASP A 106 -29.52 9.69 8.02
C ASP A 106 -29.78 10.61 6.81
N ASP A 107 -28.67 10.90 6.11
CA ASP A 107 -28.65 11.69 4.86
C ASP A 107 -27.80 10.96 3.81
N GLU A 108 -27.49 11.63 2.70
CA GLU A 108 -26.70 11.04 1.61
C GLU A 108 -25.29 10.58 2.07
N VAL A 109 -24.72 11.25 3.07
CA VAL A 109 -23.43 10.86 3.65
C VAL A 109 -23.55 9.66 4.55
N GLY A 110 -24.67 9.58 5.32
CA GLY A 110 -25.01 8.41 6.12
C GLY A 110 -25.25 7.17 5.27
N GLN A 111 -25.98 7.28 4.17
CA GLN A 111 -26.20 6.18 3.20
C GLN A 111 -24.87 5.73 2.56
N LEU A 112 -23.97 6.67 2.24
CA LEU A 112 -22.64 6.33 1.74
C LEU A 112 -21.82 5.60 2.81
N ALA A 113 -21.88 6.02 4.06
CA ALA A 113 -21.19 5.36 5.16
C ALA A 113 -21.73 3.93 5.38
N GLU A 114 -23.04 3.71 5.31
CA GLU A 114 -23.67 2.40 5.38
C GLU A 114 -23.25 1.49 4.23
N ALA A 115 -23.25 1.99 3.00
CA ALA A 115 -22.79 1.23 1.83
C ALA A 115 -21.30 0.84 1.95
N LEU A 116 -20.48 1.68 2.57
CA LEU A 116 -19.07 1.38 2.85
C LEU A 116 -18.91 0.33 3.96
N ASP A 117 -19.73 0.37 4.99
CA ASP A 117 -19.77 -0.64 6.05
C ASP A 117 -20.17 -2.01 5.49
N ASP A 118 -21.21 -2.06 4.67
CA ASP A 118 -21.66 -3.28 3.96
C ASP A 118 -20.56 -3.83 3.04
N TYR A 119 -19.91 -2.96 2.26
CA TYR A 119 -18.81 -3.37 1.39
C TYR A 119 -17.63 -3.93 2.20
N SER A 120 -17.27 -3.27 3.30
CA SER A 120 -16.21 -3.71 4.20
C SER A 120 -16.54 -5.07 4.85
N ALA A 121 -17.79 -5.26 5.28
CA ALA A 121 -18.25 -6.52 5.86
C ALA A 121 -18.16 -7.67 4.85
N ARG A 122 -18.65 -7.47 3.62
CA ARG A 122 -18.54 -8.45 2.53
C ARG A 122 -17.08 -8.78 2.19
N LEU A 123 -16.22 -7.77 2.12
CA LEU A 123 -14.80 -8.00 1.85
C LEU A 123 -14.14 -8.82 2.96
N THR A 124 -14.48 -8.53 4.22
CA THR A 124 -14.00 -9.28 5.38
C THR A 124 -14.49 -10.73 5.34
N GLU A 125 -15.75 -10.98 5.00
CA GLU A 125 -16.31 -12.32 4.84
C GLU A 125 -15.60 -13.11 3.75
N VAL A 126 -15.35 -12.50 2.58
CA VAL A 126 -14.62 -13.16 1.48
C VAL A 126 -13.19 -13.53 1.91
N VAL A 127 -12.48 -12.61 2.57
CA VAL A 127 -11.13 -12.86 3.06
C VAL A 127 -11.13 -13.97 4.13
N GLN A 128 -12.11 -13.96 5.02
CA GLN A 128 -12.23 -14.99 6.06
C GLN A 128 -12.54 -16.36 5.45
N ARG A 129 -13.44 -16.44 4.51
CA ARG A 129 -13.77 -17.69 3.78
C ARG A 129 -12.57 -18.23 3.02
N ASP A 130 -11.79 -17.36 2.38
CA ASP A 130 -10.53 -17.76 1.70
C ASP A 130 -9.52 -18.34 2.70
N ARG A 131 -9.40 -17.75 3.91
CA ARG A 131 -8.52 -18.25 4.97
C ARG A 131 -8.95 -19.64 5.45
N GLU A 132 -10.24 -19.81 5.73
CA GLU A 132 -10.81 -21.09 6.17
C GLU A 132 -10.61 -22.16 5.09
N PHE A 133 -10.95 -21.86 3.85
CA PHE A 133 -10.74 -22.76 2.73
C PHE A 133 -9.26 -23.19 2.59
N ASN A 134 -8.33 -22.25 2.66
CA ASN A 134 -6.90 -22.58 2.58
C ASN A 134 -6.43 -23.44 3.78
N ALA A 135 -6.97 -23.20 4.97
CA ALA A 135 -6.66 -24.02 6.14
C ALA A 135 -7.20 -25.45 5.99
N ASP A 136 -8.45 -25.60 5.57
CA ASP A 136 -9.10 -26.90 5.35
C ASP A 136 -8.39 -27.70 4.26
N VAL A 137 -8.14 -27.10 3.10
CA VAL A 137 -7.39 -27.75 2.00
C VAL A 137 -6.01 -28.21 2.47
N SER A 138 -5.34 -27.42 3.27
CA SER A 138 -4.00 -27.78 3.78
C SER A 138 -4.06 -28.93 4.76
N HIS A 139 -5.08 -29.02 5.61
CA HIS A 139 -5.31 -30.16 6.49
C HIS A 139 -5.63 -31.43 5.70
N GLU A 140 -6.54 -31.32 4.73
CA GLU A 140 -6.94 -32.43 3.86
C GLU A 140 -5.79 -32.96 2.98
N LEU A 141 -4.86 -32.08 2.56
CA LEU A 141 -3.68 -32.49 1.79
C LEU A 141 -2.56 -33.08 2.66
N ARG A 142 -2.44 -32.65 3.92
CA ARG A 142 -1.39 -33.16 4.82
C ARG A 142 -1.56 -34.66 5.12
N THR A 143 -2.79 -35.10 5.28
CA THR A 143 -3.11 -36.51 5.58
C THR A 143 -2.62 -37.47 4.48
N PRO A 144 -2.98 -37.35 3.21
CA PRO A 144 -2.48 -38.24 2.15
C PRO A 144 -0.97 -38.11 1.95
N LEU A 145 -0.38 -36.92 2.11
CA LEU A 145 1.08 -36.78 2.07
C LEU A 145 1.78 -37.55 3.19
N ALA A 146 1.25 -37.55 4.42
CA ALA A 146 1.78 -38.30 5.51
C ALA A 146 1.72 -39.82 5.24
N VAL A 147 0.65 -40.29 4.57
CA VAL A 147 0.55 -41.72 4.18
C VAL A 147 1.60 -42.05 3.11
N ILE A 148 1.79 -41.15 2.10
CA ILE A 148 2.82 -41.35 1.06
C ILE A 148 4.20 -41.37 1.69
N ARG A 149 4.49 -40.46 2.63
CA ARG A 149 5.74 -40.41 3.38
C ARG A 149 5.99 -41.71 4.12
N GLY A 150 5.05 -42.15 4.99
CA GLY A 150 5.19 -43.38 5.78
C GLY A 150 5.38 -44.64 4.92
N ALA A 151 4.63 -44.75 3.80
CA ALA A 151 4.80 -45.86 2.88
C ALA A 151 6.18 -45.84 2.19
N THR A 152 6.68 -44.68 1.81
CA THR A 152 7.99 -44.51 1.17
C THR A 152 9.12 -44.82 2.14
N GLU A 153 9.04 -44.33 3.37
CA GLU A 153 10.00 -44.59 4.45
C GLU A 153 10.07 -46.06 4.75
N LEU A 154 8.92 -46.74 4.91
CA LEU A 154 8.86 -48.18 5.17
C LEU A 154 9.49 -49.01 4.02
N LEU A 155 9.30 -48.58 2.77
CA LEU A 155 9.92 -49.27 1.64
C LEU A 155 11.44 -49.04 1.61
N LEU A 156 11.93 -47.88 1.99
CA LEU A 156 13.34 -47.52 2.03
C LEU A 156 14.11 -48.29 3.15
N THR A 157 13.42 -48.78 4.17
CA THR A 157 14.05 -49.63 5.21
C THR A 157 14.31 -51.08 4.77
N LYS A 158 13.73 -51.52 3.63
CA LYS A 158 13.94 -52.89 3.16
C LYS A 158 15.38 -53.09 2.69
N PRO A 159 16.06 -54.17 3.15
CA PRO A 159 17.39 -54.52 2.66
C PRO A 159 17.32 -55.02 1.21
N ASN A 160 18.37 -54.77 0.43
CA ASN A 160 18.56 -55.26 -0.94
C ASN A 160 17.51 -54.71 -1.97
N LEU A 161 17.16 -53.44 -1.88
CA LEU A 161 16.39 -52.79 -2.93
C LEU A 161 17.22 -52.68 -4.21
N ASP A 162 16.57 -52.99 -5.36
CA ASP A 162 17.16 -52.67 -6.67
C ASP A 162 17.43 -51.19 -6.78
N GLU A 163 18.60 -50.83 -7.34
CA GLU A 163 19.06 -49.44 -7.52
C GLU A 163 18.01 -48.53 -8.18
N LYS A 164 17.33 -49.06 -9.22
CA LYS A 164 16.25 -48.31 -9.89
C LYS A 164 15.04 -48.07 -9.00
N VAL A 165 14.71 -49.02 -8.13
CA VAL A 165 13.62 -48.88 -7.14
C VAL A 165 14.00 -47.86 -6.08
N LEU A 166 15.22 -47.92 -5.56
CA LEU A 166 15.76 -46.96 -4.60
C LEU A 166 15.68 -45.52 -5.13
N GLN A 167 16.16 -45.29 -6.35
CA GLN A 167 16.11 -43.99 -6.99
C GLN A 167 14.67 -43.49 -7.17
N ARG A 168 13.71 -44.36 -7.50
CA ARG A 168 12.29 -44.01 -7.62
C ARG A 168 11.68 -43.60 -6.30
N LEU A 169 11.95 -44.35 -5.23
CA LEU A 169 11.46 -44.07 -3.88
C LEU A 169 12.02 -42.75 -3.36
N GLN A 170 13.29 -42.47 -3.57
CA GLN A 170 13.91 -41.18 -3.22
C GLN A 170 13.31 -40.04 -4.01
N ARG A 171 12.90 -40.29 -5.25
CA ARG A 171 12.19 -39.27 -6.05
C ARG A 171 10.79 -38.96 -5.52
N ILE A 172 10.06 -40.01 -5.07
CA ILE A 172 8.74 -39.86 -4.46
C ILE A 172 8.86 -39.09 -3.15
N GLN A 173 9.82 -39.45 -2.28
CA GLN A 173 10.07 -38.75 -1.02
C GLN A 173 10.38 -37.27 -1.21
N ARG A 174 11.22 -36.93 -2.20
CA ARG A 174 11.52 -35.54 -2.52
C ARG A 174 10.30 -34.79 -3.01
N ALA A 175 9.46 -35.39 -3.84
CA ALA A 175 8.25 -34.77 -4.35
C ALA A 175 7.22 -34.55 -3.23
N GLU A 176 7.07 -35.52 -2.32
CA GLU A 176 6.20 -35.40 -1.14
C GLU A 176 6.66 -34.25 -0.24
N GLN A 177 7.96 -34.18 0.08
CA GLN A 177 8.50 -33.11 0.89
C GLN A 177 8.26 -31.73 0.27
N GLN A 178 8.47 -31.60 -1.05
CA GLN A 178 8.17 -30.35 -1.76
C GLN A 178 6.70 -29.96 -1.67
N CYS A 179 5.78 -30.90 -1.79
CA CYS A 179 4.35 -30.63 -1.62
C CYS A 179 4.01 -30.17 -0.19
N SER A 180 4.59 -30.83 0.81
CA SER A 180 4.42 -30.47 2.23
C SER A 180 4.93 -29.06 2.53
N ASP A 181 6.10 -28.70 2.00
CA ASP A 181 6.69 -27.36 2.17
C ASP A 181 5.84 -26.28 1.48
N LEU A 182 5.32 -26.56 0.29
CA LEU A 182 4.41 -25.65 -0.43
C LEU A 182 3.11 -25.43 0.33
N ILE A 183 2.50 -26.49 0.87
CA ILE A 183 1.28 -26.39 1.67
C ILE A 183 1.52 -25.58 2.94
N GLY A 184 2.62 -25.85 3.65
CA GLY A 184 3.01 -25.09 4.83
C GLY A 184 3.21 -23.61 4.52
N SER A 185 3.83 -23.30 3.39
CA SER A 185 4.05 -21.93 2.91
C SER A 185 2.75 -21.23 2.56
N LEU A 186 1.82 -21.91 1.87
CA LEU A 186 0.49 -21.39 1.53
C LEU A 186 -0.33 -21.07 2.78
N LEU A 187 -0.32 -21.95 3.79
CA LEU A 187 -0.98 -21.72 5.07
C LEU A 187 -0.44 -20.50 5.79
N LEU A 188 0.87 -20.35 5.83
CA LEU A 188 1.52 -19.21 6.48
C LEU A 188 1.14 -17.90 5.79
N LEU A 189 1.05 -17.90 4.47
CA LEU A 189 0.67 -16.73 3.67
C LEU A 189 -0.84 -16.44 3.70
N SER A 190 -1.69 -17.47 3.87
CA SER A 190 -3.15 -17.28 3.90
C SER A 190 -3.62 -16.56 5.17
N ARG A 191 -2.87 -16.71 6.27
CA ARG A 191 -3.18 -16.02 7.53
C ARG A 191 -3.07 -14.51 7.41
N ASN A 192 -2.29 -13.99 6.46
CA ASN A 192 -2.06 -12.56 6.19
C ASN A 192 -1.84 -11.69 7.44
N GLU A 193 -1.51 -12.33 8.56
CA GLU A 193 -1.22 -11.73 9.84
C GLU A 193 0.22 -12.05 10.20
N ARG A 194 0.93 -11.03 10.63
CA ARG A 194 2.29 -11.17 11.14
C ARG A 194 2.24 -12.03 12.39
N GLY A 195 2.65 -13.30 12.28
CA GLY A 195 2.77 -14.19 13.43
C GLY A 195 3.74 -13.60 14.45
N GLN A 196 3.39 -13.70 15.73
CA GLN A 196 4.25 -13.28 16.84
C GLN A 196 5.29 -14.35 17.14
N GLY A 197 6.48 -13.94 17.49
CA GLY A 197 7.57 -14.82 17.91
C GLY A 197 8.92 -14.18 17.66
N SER A 198 9.94 -14.74 18.28
CA SER A 198 11.32 -14.36 18.01
C SER A 198 12.12 -15.58 17.58
N SER A 199 13.02 -15.40 16.63
CA SER A 199 13.82 -16.50 16.07
C SER A 199 15.28 -16.15 16.03
N ASN A 200 16.13 -17.08 16.47
CA ASN A 200 17.57 -16.99 16.25
C ASN A 200 17.90 -17.44 14.82
N VAL A 201 18.41 -16.53 14.02
CA VAL A 201 18.65 -16.73 12.59
C VAL A 201 19.69 -17.81 12.32
N ALA A 202 20.78 -17.82 13.09
CA ALA A 202 21.85 -18.81 12.93
C ALA A 202 21.38 -20.22 13.27
N LYS A 203 20.55 -20.38 14.32
CA LYS A 203 19.99 -21.68 14.71
C LYS A 203 19.10 -22.25 13.62
N VAL A 204 18.21 -21.44 13.03
CA VAL A 204 17.33 -21.86 11.93
C VAL A 204 18.14 -22.21 10.69
N ALA A 205 19.15 -21.40 10.36
CA ALA A 205 20.03 -21.67 9.22
C ALA A 205 20.80 -23.00 9.40
N GLU A 206 21.28 -23.30 10.62
CA GLU A 206 21.98 -24.52 10.94
C GLU A 206 21.09 -25.76 10.77
N GLN A 207 19.87 -25.71 11.30
CA GLN A 207 18.89 -26.80 11.13
C GLN A 207 18.58 -27.09 9.66
N LEU A 208 18.41 -26.03 8.85
CA LEU A 208 18.17 -26.15 7.40
C LEU A 208 19.37 -26.73 6.67
N ILE A 209 20.59 -26.30 7.00
CA ILE A 209 21.82 -26.83 6.43
C ILE A 209 21.96 -28.32 6.75
N ASP A 210 21.73 -28.71 7.97
CA ASP A 210 21.83 -30.14 8.40
C ASP A 210 20.79 -31.01 7.69
N SER A 211 19.56 -30.50 7.53
CA SER A 211 18.51 -31.15 6.74
C SER A 211 18.94 -31.36 5.29
N HIS A 212 19.51 -30.33 4.65
CA HIS A 212 19.99 -30.47 3.28
C HIS A 212 21.21 -31.32 3.13
N ARG A 213 22.17 -31.35 4.12
CA ARG A 213 23.31 -32.25 4.12
C ARG A 213 22.87 -33.71 4.10
N ALA A 214 21.88 -34.07 4.89
CA ALA A 214 21.33 -35.42 4.93
C ALA A 214 20.76 -35.87 3.57
N GLN A 215 20.36 -34.93 2.71
CA GLN A 215 19.74 -35.19 1.40
C GLN A 215 20.72 -35.11 0.21
N LEU A 216 22.00 -34.73 0.44
CA LEU A 216 22.97 -34.56 -0.66
C LEU A 216 23.33 -35.90 -1.36
N GLY A 217 23.19 -37.03 -0.69
CA GLY A 217 23.32 -38.36 -1.31
C GLY A 217 24.64 -38.60 -2.07
N GLY A 218 25.78 -38.04 -1.62
CA GLY A 218 27.07 -38.15 -2.28
C GLY A 218 27.36 -37.05 -3.32
N LYS A 219 26.53 -36.05 -3.46
CA LYS A 219 26.79 -34.86 -4.30
C LYS A 219 28.03 -34.14 -3.75
N PRO A 220 29.04 -33.80 -4.57
CA PRO A 220 30.27 -33.11 -4.14
C PRO A 220 29.98 -31.62 -3.86
N LEU A 221 29.14 -31.34 -2.87
CA LEU A 221 28.68 -30.03 -2.47
C LEU A 221 28.89 -29.84 -0.96
N GLU A 222 29.66 -28.83 -0.62
CA GLU A 222 29.88 -28.41 0.76
C GLU A 222 28.88 -27.34 1.19
N LEU A 223 28.26 -27.54 2.40
CA LEU A 223 27.35 -26.54 2.98
C LEU A 223 28.03 -25.96 4.24
N VAL A 224 28.21 -24.64 4.24
CA VAL A 224 28.93 -23.92 5.31
C VAL A 224 28.06 -22.83 5.90
N LEU A 225 28.08 -22.71 7.24
CA LEU A 225 27.44 -21.61 7.99
C LEU A 225 28.52 -20.72 8.60
N GLU A 226 28.47 -19.45 8.30
CA GLU A 226 29.42 -18.41 8.74
C GLU A 226 28.72 -17.21 9.38
N GLY A 227 29.48 -16.40 10.12
CA GLY A 227 29.05 -15.09 10.60
C GLY A 227 28.49 -15.09 12.02
N VAL A 228 27.58 -14.15 12.29
CA VAL A 228 27.04 -13.84 13.61
C VAL A 228 26.09 -14.95 14.09
N ARG A 229 26.18 -15.34 15.38
CA ARG A 229 25.38 -16.44 15.95
C ARG A 229 24.20 -15.95 16.81
N ASP A 230 24.16 -14.69 17.18
CA ASP A 230 23.22 -14.09 18.14
C ASP A 230 22.17 -13.19 17.49
N LEU A 231 22.10 -13.14 16.16
CA LEU A 231 21.05 -12.39 15.48
C LEU A 231 19.68 -12.99 15.77
N VAL A 232 18.84 -12.19 16.45
CA VAL A 232 17.44 -12.53 16.75
C VAL A 232 16.53 -11.55 16.03
N ILE A 233 15.50 -12.06 15.38
CA ILE A 233 14.50 -11.26 14.66
C ILE A 233 13.11 -11.46 15.26
N ASP A 234 12.25 -10.47 15.14
CA ASP A 234 10.84 -10.50 15.56
C ASP A 234 9.98 -11.15 14.45
N ALA A 235 10.07 -12.49 14.40
CA ALA A 235 9.26 -13.32 13.51
C ALA A 235 9.26 -14.78 14.02
N PRO A 236 8.20 -15.55 13.79
CA PRO A 236 8.16 -16.96 14.16
C PRO A 236 9.16 -17.78 13.34
N GLU A 237 9.71 -18.82 13.98
CA GLU A 237 10.70 -19.73 13.37
C GLU A 237 10.20 -20.34 12.05
N SER A 238 8.90 -20.62 11.95
CA SER A 238 8.27 -21.14 10.74
C SER A 238 8.38 -20.20 9.54
N ALA A 239 8.20 -18.88 9.74
CA ALA A 239 8.30 -17.89 8.67
C ALA A 239 9.75 -17.78 8.17
N LEU A 240 10.70 -17.72 9.09
CA LEU A 240 12.12 -17.67 8.78
C LEU A 240 12.60 -18.95 8.09
N SER A 241 12.17 -20.12 8.59
CA SER A 241 12.50 -21.43 7.98
C SER A 241 11.99 -21.53 6.54
N VAL A 242 10.78 -21.05 6.26
CA VAL A 242 10.24 -21.05 4.88
C VAL A 242 11.05 -20.11 3.98
N ALA A 243 11.38 -18.92 4.45
CA ALA A 243 12.15 -17.98 3.66
C ALA A 243 13.56 -18.47 3.35
N LEU A 244 14.32 -18.83 4.40
CA LEU A 244 15.68 -19.35 4.26
C LEU A 244 15.73 -20.69 3.56
N GLY A 245 14.79 -21.60 3.85
CA GLY A 245 14.69 -22.91 3.21
C GLY A 245 14.53 -22.81 1.69
N ASN A 246 13.73 -21.85 1.21
CA ASN A 246 13.60 -21.59 -0.23
C ASN A 246 14.90 -21.05 -0.84
N LEU A 247 15.61 -20.16 -0.16
CA LEU A 247 16.88 -19.61 -0.66
C LEU A 247 17.99 -20.68 -0.66
N ILE A 248 18.17 -21.41 0.44
CA ILE A 248 19.16 -22.48 0.58
C ILE A 248 18.83 -23.64 -0.37
N GLY A 249 17.55 -24.03 -0.45
CA GLY A 249 17.10 -25.08 -1.35
C GLY A 249 17.37 -24.76 -2.82
N ASN A 250 17.19 -23.51 -3.23
CA ASN A 250 17.56 -23.06 -4.57
C ASN A 250 19.08 -23.14 -4.79
N ALA A 251 19.87 -22.64 -3.87
CA ALA A 251 21.34 -22.72 -3.94
C ALA A 251 21.83 -24.17 -4.09
N VAL A 252 21.35 -25.07 -3.23
CA VAL A 252 21.68 -26.51 -3.28
C VAL A 252 21.22 -27.17 -4.57
N LYS A 253 20.06 -26.79 -5.07
CA LYS A 253 19.47 -27.34 -6.31
C LYS A 253 20.29 -26.99 -7.54
N TYR A 254 20.70 -25.74 -7.66
CA TYR A 254 21.34 -25.22 -8.88
C TYR A 254 22.89 -25.38 -8.86
N THR A 255 23.49 -25.63 -7.68
CA THR A 255 24.92 -25.93 -7.59
C THR A 255 25.14 -27.45 -7.69
N GLN A 256 25.88 -27.90 -8.68
CA GLN A 256 26.15 -29.33 -8.88
C GLN A 256 27.37 -29.80 -8.06
N ASP A 257 28.40 -28.98 -8.02
CA ASP A 257 29.68 -29.19 -7.32
C ASP A 257 30.17 -27.88 -6.71
N GLY A 258 30.97 -27.95 -5.66
CA GLY A 258 31.57 -26.80 -5.00
C GLY A 258 30.94 -26.49 -3.64
N GLN A 259 30.51 -25.24 -3.39
CA GLN A 259 30.11 -24.80 -2.06
C GLN A 259 28.85 -23.95 -2.08
N VAL A 260 27.97 -24.15 -1.09
CA VAL A 260 26.91 -23.21 -0.72
C VAL A 260 27.22 -22.68 0.69
N ARG A 261 27.37 -21.38 0.80
CA ARG A 261 27.71 -20.67 2.02
C ARG A 261 26.55 -19.83 2.49
N VAL A 262 26.10 -20.06 3.73
CA VAL A 262 25.12 -19.23 4.41
C VAL A 262 25.85 -18.33 5.39
N ARG A 263 25.84 -17.03 5.15
CA ARG A 263 26.53 -16.04 5.98
C ARG A 263 25.50 -15.19 6.72
N VAL A 264 25.50 -15.25 8.05
CA VAL A 264 24.67 -14.42 8.91
C VAL A 264 25.40 -13.12 9.22
N LEU A 265 24.82 -11.99 8.84
CA LEU A 265 25.27 -10.63 9.11
C LEU A 265 24.54 -10.04 10.33
N GLY A 266 24.82 -8.80 10.69
CA GLY A 266 24.17 -8.14 11.85
C GLY A 266 22.68 -7.86 11.66
N ASP A 267 22.22 -7.79 10.40
CA ASP A 267 20.84 -7.43 10.01
C ASP A 267 20.33 -8.19 8.77
N ALA A 268 21.09 -9.17 8.28
CA ALA A 268 20.78 -9.90 7.07
C ALA A 268 21.37 -11.30 7.06
N VAL A 269 20.90 -12.13 6.12
CA VAL A 269 21.53 -13.40 5.75
C VAL A 269 21.81 -13.42 4.27
N GLU A 270 23.01 -13.80 3.90
CA GLU A 270 23.41 -14.07 2.53
C GLU A 270 23.51 -15.57 2.29
N VAL A 271 22.88 -16.05 1.23
CA VAL A 271 23.08 -17.41 0.70
C VAL A 271 23.87 -17.27 -0.60
N ILE A 272 25.09 -17.78 -0.59
CA ILE A 272 26.08 -17.64 -1.65
C ILE A 272 26.34 -19.03 -2.22
N ASP A 273 26.14 -19.22 -3.50
CA ASP A 273 26.42 -20.49 -4.16
C ASP A 273 27.52 -20.34 -5.24
N SER A 274 28.15 -21.45 -5.57
CA SER A 274 29.17 -21.57 -6.63
C SER A 274 28.61 -22.16 -7.94
N GLY A 275 27.29 -22.08 -8.14
CA GLY A 275 26.61 -22.65 -9.30
C GLY A 275 26.88 -21.91 -10.62
N PRO A 276 26.09 -22.15 -11.66
CA PRO A 276 26.31 -21.57 -12.99
C PRO A 276 26.13 -20.05 -13.05
N GLY A 277 25.54 -19.46 -12.01
CA GLY A 277 25.25 -18.03 -11.95
C GLY A 277 23.94 -17.64 -12.63
N LEU A 278 23.72 -16.36 -12.71
CA LEU A 278 22.49 -15.74 -13.21
C LEU A 278 22.83 -14.45 -13.93
N SER A 279 22.12 -14.11 -15.01
CA SER A 279 22.25 -12.81 -15.65
C SER A 279 21.61 -11.71 -14.79
N GLU A 280 22.03 -10.45 -14.93
CA GLU A 280 21.38 -9.31 -14.25
C GLU A 280 19.91 -9.17 -14.66
N GLU A 281 19.60 -9.46 -15.92
CA GLU A 281 18.24 -9.42 -16.46
C GLU A 281 17.36 -10.49 -15.83
N ASP A 282 17.86 -11.72 -15.69
CA ASP A 282 17.15 -12.79 -15.01
C ASP A 282 16.98 -12.49 -13.51
N ALA A 283 18.00 -11.94 -12.85
CA ALA A 283 17.94 -11.55 -11.44
C ALA A 283 16.79 -10.55 -11.15
N ALA A 284 16.60 -9.57 -12.02
CA ALA A 284 15.54 -8.58 -11.89
C ALA A 284 14.12 -9.18 -12.03
N LYS A 285 13.97 -10.31 -12.74
CA LYS A 285 12.68 -10.96 -13.02
C LYS A 285 12.36 -12.13 -12.09
N LEU A 286 13.31 -12.60 -11.28
CA LEU A 286 13.18 -13.82 -10.45
C LEU A 286 12.01 -13.81 -9.46
N PHE A 287 11.61 -12.64 -8.99
CA PHE A 287 10.51 -12.51 -8.03
C PHE A 287 9.13 -12.44 -8.69
N GLN A 288 9.07 -12.40 -10.03
CA GLN A 288 7.81 -12.49 -10.76
C GLN A 288 7.25 -13.90 -10.68
N ARG A 289 5.96 -14.04 -10.41
CA ARG A 289 5.30 -15.32 -10.26
C ARG A 289 5.43 -16.17 -11.54
N GLY A 290 6.03 -17.35 -11.41
CA GLY A 290 6.20 -18.29 -12.51
C GLY A 290 7.39 -18.03 -13.44
N TYR A 291 8.20 -16.99 -13.17
CA TYR A 291 9.41 -16.73 -13.94
C TYR A 291 10.47 -17.84 -13.70
N ARG A 292 11.13 -18.25 -14.76
CA ARG A 292 12.27 -19.18 -14.74
C ARG A 292 13.39 -18.57 -15.56
N GLY A 293 14.57 -18.45 -14.96
CA GLY A 293 15.75 -17.95 -15.67
C GLY A 293 16.13 -18.78 -16.88
N THR A 294 16.81 -18.19 -17.84
CA THR A 294 17.23 -18.79 -19.13
C THR A 294 18.08 -20.05 -18.98
N HIS A 295 18.80 -20.20 -17.86
CA HIS A 295 19.64 -21.36 -17.55
C HIS A 295 18.95 -22.43 -16.69
N ALA A 296 17.66 -22.33 -16.45
CA ALA A 296 16.91 -23.25 -15.56
C ALA A 296 16.78 -24.68 -16.09
N GLY A 297 17.24 -25.01 -17.32
CA GLY A 297 17.30 -26.35 -17.89
C GLY A 297 16.02 -27.16 -17.61
N HIS A 298 16.13 -28.49 -17.61
CA HIS A 298 15.04 -29.43 -17.25
C HIS A 298 14.82 -29.57 -15.72
N SER A 299 15.16 -28.53 -14.91
CA SER A 299 14.98 -28.61 -13.46
C SER A 299 13.49 -28.58 -13.10
N GLN A 300 13.00 -29.69 -12.53
CA GLN A 300 11.66 -29.79 -11.96
C GLN A 300 11.52 -28.89 -10.75
N GLY A 301 10.70 -27.80 -10.86
CA GLY A 301 10.36 -26.92 -9.76
C GLY A 301 9.47 -25.77 -10.25
N GLY A 302 8.38 -25.51 -9.55
CA GLY A 302 7.27 -24.64 -10.00
C GLY A 302 7.53 -23.12 -10.00
N GLY A 303 8.73 -22.62 -9.73
CA GLY A 303 8.98 -21.16 -9.67
C GLY A 303 8.21 -20.43 -8.55
N ILE A 304 7.67 -21.17 -7.59
CA ILE A 304 6.79 -20.62 -6.53
C ILE A 304 7.63 -20.17 -5.30
N GLY A 305 8.79 -20.79 -5.06
CA GLY A 305 9.58 -20.55 -3.85
C GLY A 305 9.97 -19.08 -3.62
N LEU A 306 10.48 -18.39 -4.64
CA LEU A 306 10.88 -16.99 -4.53
C LEU A 306 9.69 -16.04 -4.42
N SER A 307 8.55 -16.36 -5.00
CA SER A 307 7.31 -15.59 -4.82
C SER A 307 6.76 -15.72 -3.38
N ILE A 308 6.97 -16.87 -2.74
CA ILE A 308 6.68 -17.08 -1.31
C ILE A 308 7.60 -16.20 -0.45
N VAL A 309 8.91 -16.20 -0.75
CA VAL A 309 9.87 -15.34 -0.04
C VAL A 309 9.51 -13.87 -0.17
N SER A 310 9.18 -13.41 -1.38
CA SER A 310 8.75 -12.02 -1.61
C SER A 310 7.54 -11.65 -0.75
N ARG A 311 6.55 -12.52 -0.68
CA ARG A 311 5.33 -12.30 0.09
C ARG A 311 5.55 -12.31 1.61
N LEU A 312 6.48 -13.13 2.09
CA LEU A 312 6.95 -13.07 3.49
C LEU A 312 7.69 -11.78 3.78
N CYS A 313 8.50 -11.30 2.85
CA CYS A 313 9.16 -10.00 2.95
C CYS A 313 8.15 -8.86 3.11
N ASP A 314 7.09 -8.84 2.28
CA ASP A 314 6.01 -7.85 2.39
C ASP A 314 5.31 -7.92 3.76
N LEU A 315 5.07 -9.15 4.26
CA LEU A 315 4.36 -9.37 5.53
C LEU A 315 5.19 -8.96 6.75
N TYR A 316 6.48 -9.29 6.76
CA TYR A 316 7.37 -9.06 7.92
C TYR A 316 8.20 -7.78 7.79
N GLY A 317 8.09 -7.04 6.68
CA GLY A 317 8.89 -5.85 6.40
C GLY A 317 10.36 -6.19 6.07
N TRP A 318 10.64 -7.42 5.63
CA TRP A 318 11.96 -7.84 5.19
C TRP A 318 12.21 -7.41 3.75
N ARG A 319 13.46 -7.51 3.32
CA ARG A 319 13.83 -7.27 1.93
C ARG A 319 14.65 -8.43 1.40
N VAL A 320 14.26 -8.95 0.24
CA VAL A 320 15.03 -9.98 -0.46
C VAL A 320 15.61 -9.38 -1.74
N SER A 321 16.86 -9.73 -2.02
CA SER A 321 17.53 -9.40 -3.27
C SER A 321 18.36 -10.57 -3.75
N VAL A 322 18.51 -10.68 -5.07
CA VAL A 322 19.33 -11.71 -5.71
C VAL A 322 20.23 -11.01 -6.71
N ARG A 323 21.52 -11.34 -6.68
CA ARG A 323 22.52 -10.77 -7.59
C ARG A 323 23.48 -11.85 -8.09
N PRO A 324 24.09 -11.70 -9.25
CA PRO A 324 25.20 -12.56 -9.68
C PRO A 324 26.34 -12.54 -8.67
N GLY A 325 26.99 -13.69 -8.48
CA GLY A 325 28.24 -13.79 -7.72
C GLY A 325 29.38 -13.03 -8.40
N GLN A 326 30.45 -12.72 -7.66
CA GLN A 326 31.56 -11.94 -8.19
C GLN A 326 32.33 -12.64 -9.32
N GLU A 327 32.53 -13.95 -9.19
CA GLU A 327 33.23 -14.77 -10.21
C GLU A 327 32.26 -15.79 -10.83
N ARG A 328 31.44 -16.42 -10.03
CA ARG A 328 30.49 -17.48 -10.41
C ARG A 328 29.37 -17.56 -9.36
N GLY A 329 28.24 -18.18 -9.72
CA GLY A 329 27.14 -18.44 -8.80
C GLY A 329 26.24 -17.25 -8.57
N VAL A 330 25.45 -17.33 -7.49
CA VAL A 330 24.42 -16.35 -7.11
C VAL A 330 24.59 -15.97 -5.65
N ILE A 331 24.26 -14.72 -5.33
CA ILE A 331 24.15 -14.23 -3.96
C ILE A 331 22.70 -13.81 -3.73
N ALA A 332 22.01 -14.54 -2.88
CA ALA A 332 20.68 -14.17 -2.41
C ALA A 332 20.77 -13.60 -0.99
N THR A 333 20.29 -12.37 -0.80
CA THR A 333 20.34 -11.65 0.47
C THR A 333 18.93 -11.46 1.01
N LEU A 334 18.70 -11.89 2.25
CA LEU A 334 17.48 -11.63 3.03
C LEU A 334 17.83 -10.64 4.15
N ALA A 335 17.40 -9.39 4.03
CA ALA A 335 17.64 -8.34 5.01
C ALA A 335 16.43 -8.15 5.92
N PHE A 336 16.69 -8.03 7.22
CA PHE A 336 15.68 -7.83 8.25
C PHE A 336 15.69 -6.36 8.66
N HIS A 337 14.55 -5.67 8.55
CA HIS A 337 14.45 -4.33 9.11
C HIS A 337 14.22 -4.42 10.63
N ARG A 338 14.99 -3.62 11.36
CA ARG A 338 14.78 -3.38 12.79
C ARG A 338 13.61 -2.44 13.01
#